data_5881fd766dd445b5adc066221e28fb88
#
_entry.id   5881fd766dd445b5adc066221e28fb88
#
_cell.length_a   1.000
_cell.length_b   1.000
_cell.length_c   1.000
_cell.angle_alpha   90.00
_cell.angle_beta   90.00
_cell.angle_gamma   90.00
#
_symmetry.space_group_name_H-M   'P 1'
#
loop_
_entity.id
_entity.type
_entity.pdbx_description
1 polymer ?
#
loop_
_entity_poly.entity_id
_entity_poly.type
_entity_poly.pdbx_seq_one_letter_code
_entity_poly.pdbx_strand_id
1 'polypeptide(L)'
;MIGLKQNWKTKEGLRIITIKLLGGDEVVCRLDSHTADHLKITKPLVVMMQQQGFGLMPFMLTGDPDEALEIPMSVVIGVSLTTKAVADHYMQQTSSLTVPT
;
A
#
# COMPACT_ATOMS: atom_id res chain seq x y z
N MET A 1 -4.38 16.31 -12.07
CA MET A 1 -3.39 15.23 -12.05
C MET A 1 -2.73 15.14 -10.69
N ILE A 2 -2.60 13.94 -10.19
CA ILE A 2 -1.93 13.72 -8.91
C ILE A 2 -0.44 13.90 -9.09
N GLY A 3 0.16 14.79 -8.31
CA GLY A 3 1.59 14.97 -8.34
C GLY A 3 2.28 13.88 -7.53
N LEU A 4 3.01 13.02 -8.20
CA LEU A 4 3.73 11.94 -7.54
C LEU A 4 5.12 12.43 -7.13
N LYS A 5 5.42 12.26 -5.86
CA LYS A 5 6.74 12.58 -5.36
C LYS A 5 7.71 11.49 -5.75
N GLN A 6 8.96 11.87 -5.97
CA GLN A 6 9.95 10.90 -6.42
C GLN A 6 10.53 10.07 -5.29
N ASN A 7 10.27 10.46 -4.04
CA ASN A 7 11.00 9.90 -2.91
C ASN A 7 10.09 9.32 -1.85
N TRP A 8 9.38 8.27 -2.18
CA TRP A 8 8.51 7.59 -1.22
C TRP A 8 9.23 6.41 -0.61
N LYS A 9 10.35 6.68 0.10
CA LYS A 9 11.14 5.63 0.71
C LYS A 9 11.15 5.78 2.22
N THR A 10 11.11 4.65 2.90
CA THR A 10 11.38 4.61 4.32
C THR A 10 12.87 4.74 4.55
N LYS A 11 13.29 4.79 5.82
CA LYS A 11 14.71 4.82 6.17
C LYS A 11 15.46 3.62 5.63
N GLU A 12 14.78 2.51 5.46
CA GLU A 12 15.36 1.28 4.93
C GLU A 12 15.33 1.22 3.41
N GLY A 13 14.89 2.27 2.75
CA GLY A 13 14.82 2.33 1.30
C GLY A 13 13.56 1.73 0.70
N LEU A 14 12.63 1.26 1.52
CA LEU A 14 11.37 0.71 1.05
C LEU A 14 10.37 1.83 0.82
N ARG A 15 9.61 1.72 -0.26
CA ARG A 15 8.59 2.70 -0.60
C ARG A 15 7.22 2.18 -0.16
N ILE A 16 6.83 2.51 1.04
CA ILE A 16 5.52 2.13 1.58
C ILE A 16 4.62 3.35 1.46
N ILE A 17 3.60 3.22 0.66
CA ILE A 17 2.69 4.33 0.35
C ILE A 17 1.27 3.98 0.74
N THR A 18 0.47 5.01 0.92
CA THR A 18 -0.96 4.90 1.15
C THR A 18 -1.67 5.50 -0.06
N ILE A 19 -2.61 4.76 -0.60
CA ILE A 19 -3.39 5.15 -1.77
C ILE A 19 -4.84 5.27 -1.34
N LYS A 20 -5.49 6.39 -1.71
CA LYS A 20 -6.93 6.53 -1.55
C LYS A 20 -7.57 6.23 -2.89
N LEU A 21 -8.48 5.28 -2.92
CA LEU A 21 -9.16 4.87 -4.15
C LEU A 21 -10.51 5.56 -4.29
N LEU A 22 -10.98 5.65 -5.51
CA LEU A 22 -12.22 6.35 -5.84
C LEU A 22 -13.42 5.76 -5.09
N GLY A 23 -13.41 4.46 -4.83
CA GLY A 23 -14.46 3.79 -4.07
C GLY A 23 -14.43 4.04 -2.57
N GLY A 24 -13.42 4.75 -2.08
CA GLY A 24 -13.30 5.10 -0.67
C GLY A 24 -12.29 4.28 0.11
N ASP A 25 -11.80 3.19 -0.44
CA ASP A 25 -10.81 2.36 0.24
C ASP A 25 -9.48 3.09 0.34
N GLU A 26 -8.82 2.86 1.46
CA GLU A 26 -7.47 3.34 1.70
C GLU A 26 -6.57 2.12 1.78
N VAL A 27 -5.54 2.08 0.93
CA VAL A 27 -4.70 0.90 0.74
C VAL A 27 -3.26 1.26 1.07
N VAL A 28 -2.63 0.45 1.91
CA VAL A 28 -1.20 0.55 2.21
C VAL A 28 -0.49 -0.54 1.43
N CYS A 29 0.58 -0.18 0.76
CA CYS A 29 1.27 -1.13 -0.12
C CYS A 29 2.71 -0.73 -0.34
N ARG A 30 3.46 -1.60 -0.99
CA ARG A 30 4.78 -1.28 -1.49
C ARG A 30 4.66 -0.77 -2.91
N LEU A 31 5.30 0.36 -3.17
CA LEU A 31 5.34 0.89 -4.53
C LEU A 31 6.52 0.26 -5.26
N ASP A 32 6.22 -0.50 -6.30
CA ASP A 32 7.23 -1.13 -7.12
C ASP A 32 7.72 -0.17 -8.19
N SER A 33 6.77 0.42 -8.93
CA SER A 33 7.08 1.41 -9.94
C SER A 33 5.81 2.20 -10.26
N HIS A 34 5.97 3.28 -11.01
CA HIS A 34 4.81 4.04 -11.45
C HIS A 34 5.06 4.69 -12.80
N THR A 35 3.99 4.88 -13.52
CA THR A 35 3.99 5.66 -14.76
C THR A 35 2.93 6.74 -14.62
N ALA A 36 2.73 7.52 -15.69
CA ALA A 36 1.66 8.51 -15.70
C ALA A 36 0.28 7.87 -15.57
N ASP A 37 0.14 6.61 -16.00
CA ASP A 37 -1.14 5.94 -16.10
C ASP A 37 -1.41 4.92 -15.00
N HIS A 38 -0.38 4.40 -14.36
CA HIS A 38 -0.51 3.27 -13.43
C HIS A 38 0.43 3.39 -12.25
N LEU A 39 -0.01 2.81 -11.14
CA LEU A 39 0.87 2.45 -10.03
C LEU A 39 1.03 0.94 -10.06
N LYS A 40 2.26 0.46 -9.95
CA LYS A 40 2.53 -0.96 -9.82
C LYS A 40 2.93 -1.22 -8.38
N ILE A 41 2.13 -2.01 -7.68
CA ILE A 41 2.29 -2.20 -6.23
C ILE A 41 2.33 -3.67 -5.88
N THR A 42 2.88 -3.97 -4.71
CA THR A 42 2.87 -5.32 -4.15
C THR A 42 2.38 -5.26 -2.71
N LYS A 43 1.91 -6.39 -2.22
CA LYS A 43 1.44 -6.60 -0.84
C LYS A 43 0.44 -5.54 -0.40
N PRO A 44 -0.65 -5.34 -1.15
CA PRO A 44 -1.64 -4.33 -0.79
C PRO A 44 -2.51 -4.79 0.38
N LEU A 45 -2.61 -3.95 1.40
CA LEU A 45 -3.51 -4.17 2.53
C LEU A 45 -4.47 -3.00 2.65
N VAL A 46 -5.73 -3.30 2.86
CA VAL A 46 -6.75 -2.26 3.03
C VAL A 46 -6.85 -1.90 4.51
N VAL A 47 -7.00 -0.60 4.77
CA VAL A 47 -7.13 -0.09 6.13
C VAL A 47 -8.56 -0.24 6.58
N MET A 48 -8.76 -0.86 7.73
CA MET A 48 -10.06 -1.05 8.34
C MET A 48 -10.08 -0.35 9.68
N MET A 49 -11.09 0.48 9.90
CA MET A 49 -11.25 1.13 11.20
C MET A 49 -11.94 0.15 12.16
N GLN A 50 -11.39 0.07 13.35
CA GLN A 50 -11.90 -0.80 14.41
C GLN A 50 -12.14 0.05 15.65
N GLN A 51 -12.82 -0.54 16.65
CA GLN A 51 -13.13 0.19 17.87
C GLN A 51 -11.88 0.67 18.60
N GLN A 52 -10.81 -0.07 18.52
CA GLN A 52 -9.57 0.23 19.24
C GLN A 52 -8.45 0.68 18.31
N GLY A 53 -8.81 1.28 17.18
CA GLY A 53 -7.80 1.78 16.26
C GLY A 53 -8.05 1.30 14.85
N PHE A 54 -7.00 0.89 14.17
CA PHE A 54 -7.11 0.42 12.79
C PHE A 54 -6.57 -1.00 12.66
N GLY A 55 -6.99 -1.67 11.61
CA GLY A 55 -6.45 -2.95 11.22
C GLY A 55 -6.10 -2.94 9.75
N LEU A 56 -5.25 -3.86 9.33
CA LEU A 56 -4.88 -4.02 7.94
C LEU A 56 -5.30 -5.41 7.48
N MET A 57 -6.00 -5.47 6.36
CA MET A 57 -6.49 -6.73 5.79
C MET A 57 -6.08 -6.83 4.33
N PRO A 58 -5.92 -8.04 3.78
CA PRO A 58 -5.58 -8.16 2.38
C PRO A 58 -6.59 -7.43 1.49
N PHE A 59 -6.07 -6.66 0.56
CA PHE A 59 -6.91 -5.98 -0.43
C PHE A 59 -7.51 -6.98 -1.41
N MET A 60 -6.70 -7.96 -1.81
CA MET A 60 -7.12 -9.04 -2.70
C MET A 60 -7.17 -10.33 -1.89
N LEU A 61 -8.34 -10.91 -1.74
CA LEU A 61 -8.49 -12.10 -0.91
C LEU A 61 -7.86 -13.35 -1.55
N THR A 62 -7.88 -13.43 -2.85
CA THR A 62 -7.39 -14.59 -3.58
C THR A 62 -6.22 -14.30 -4.49
N GLY A 63 -5.79 -13.04 -4.55
CA GLY A 63 -4.64 -12.66 -5.35
C GLY A 63 -3.34 -12.97 -4.62
N ASP A 64 -2.29 -13.21 -5.38
CA ASP A 64 -0.96 -13.46 -4.83
C ASP A 64 -0.37 -12.12 -4.37
N PRO A 65 -0.10 -11.94 -3.08
CA PRO A 65 0.40 -10.65 -2.58
C PRO A 65 1.80 -10.31 -3.10
N ASP A 66 2.56 -11.28 -3.56
CA ASP A 66 3.90 -11.05 -4.07
C ASP A 66 3.91 -10.68 -5.55
N GLU A 67 2.81 -10.90 -6.24
CA GLU A 67 2.69 -10.48 -7.63
C GLU A 67 2.33 -9.01 -7.70
N ALA A 68 2.93 -8.31 -8.66
CA ALA A 68 2.64 -6.89 -8.84
C ALA A 68 1.21 -6.69 -9.33
N LEU A 69 0.52 -5.76 -8.69
CA LEU A 69 -0.83 -5.36 -9.06
C LEU A 69 -0.76 -3.98 -9.67
N GLU A 70 -1.37 -3.81 -10.84
CA GLU A 70 -1.41 -2.51 -11.49
C GLU A 70 -2.70 -1.80 -11.13
N ILE A 71 -2.56 -0.60 -10.58
CA ILE A 71 -3.70 0.26 -10.23
C ILE A 71 -3.74 1.40 -11.22
N PRO A 72 -4.80 1.52 -12.02
CA PRO A 72 -4.90 2.66 -12.94
C PRO A 72 -5.00 3.98 -12.17
N MET A 73 -4.31 5.00 -12.63
CA MET A 73 -4.36 6.30 -11.97
C MET A 73 -5.76 6.90 -11.98
N SER A 74 -6.62 6.46 -12.91
CA SER A 74 -8.00 6.94 -13.00
C SER A 74 -8.84 6.63 -11.77
N VAL A 75 -8.45 5.63 -10.97
CA VAL A 75 -9.19 5.27 -9.75
C VAL A 75 -8.48 5.72 -8.47
N VAL A 76 -7.38 6.44 -8.61
CA VAL A 76 -6.58 6.92 -7.48
C VAL A 76 -6.88 8.38 -7.25
N ILE A 77 -7.38 8.74 -6.07
CA ILE A 77 -7.66 10.14 -5.74
C ILE A 77 -6.59 10.76 -4.87
N GLY A 78 -5.68 9.95 -4.30
CA GLY A 78 -4.59 10.49 -3.52
C GLY A 78 -3.54 9.45 -3.27
N VAL A 79 -2.29 9.89 -3.16
CA VAL A 79 -1.15 9.05 -2.82
C VAL A 79 -0.32 9.81 -1.79
N SER A 80 0.11 9.11 -0.77
CA SER A 80 0.91 9.71 0.29
C SER A 80 1.90 8.71 0.83
N LEU A 81 2.97 9.21 1.43
CA LEU A 81 3.78 8.35 2.28
C LEU A 81 2.92 7.88 3.44
N THR A 82 3.12 6.64 3.83
CA THR A 82 2.40 6.09 4.97
C THR A 82 3.01 6.64 6.26
N THR A 83 2.15 6.95 7.24
CA THR A 83 2.63 7.39 8.55
C THR A 83 3.49 6.31 9.19
N LYS A 84 4.41 6.72 10.06
CA LYS A 84 5.37 5.78 10.63
C LYS A 84 4.69 4.65 11.40
N ALA A 85 3.70 4.97 12.22
CA ALA A 85 3.02 3.96 13.01
C ALA A 85 2.36 2.90 12.14
N VAL A 86 1.71 3.33 11.07
CA VAL A 86 1.04 2.41 10.15
C VAL A 86 2.07 1.65 9.33
N ALA A 87 3.13 2.31 8.89
CA ALA A 87 4.18 1.66 8.12
C ALA A 87 4.86 0.56 8.95
N ASP A 88 5.11 0.82 10.22
CA ASP A 88 5.72 -0.18 11.11
C ASP A 88 4.80 -1.40 11.25
N HIS A 89 3.51 -1.16 11.43
CA HIS A 89 2.53 -2.24 11.54
C HIS A 89 2.45 -3.03 10.23
N TYR A 90 2.45 -2.32 9.12
CA TYR A 90 2.42 -2.93 7.79
C TYR A 90 3.65 -3.81 7.56
N MET A 91 4.82 -3.31 7.93
CA MET A 91 6.07 -4.06 7.77
C MET A 91 6.06 -5.32 8.60
N GLN A 92 5.60 -5.23 9.84
CA GLN A 92 5.48 -6.40 10.70
C GLN A 92 4.55 -7.45 10.10
N GLN A 93 3.39 -7.00 9.65
CA GLN A 93 2.37 -7.90 9.14
C GLN A 93 2.80 -8.57 7.84
N THR A 94 3.42 -7.83 6.94
CA THR A 94 3.86 -8.39 5.67
C THR A 94 5.10 -9.27 5.82
N SER A 95 5.97 -8.94 6.78
CA SER A 95 7.13 -9.78 7.05
C SER A 95 6.74 -11.13 7.63
N SER A 96 5.75 -11.15 8.52
CA SER A 96 5.30 -12.41 9.11
C SER A 96 4.66 -13.33 8.07
N LEU A 97 4.13 -12.77 6.99
CA LEU A 97 3.56 -13.58 5.91
C LEU A 97 4.63 -14.31 5.11
N THR A 98 5.87 -13.85 5.18
CA THR A 98 6.95 -14.43 4.39
C THR A 98 7.88 -15.30 5.21
N VAL A 99 7.65 -15.42 6.51
CA VAL A 99 8.48 -16.24 7.36
C VAL A 99 8.20 -17.70 7.10
N PRO A 100 9.17 -18.49 6.68
CA PRO A 100 8.96 -19.92 6.52
C PRO A 100 8.81 -20.56 7.89
N THR A 101 7.87 -21.39 7.99
CA THR A 101 7.62 -22.14 9.20
C THR A 101 8.20 -23.54 9.11
#